data_79a14ecab50bf04c530c3dc49d7eee66
#
_entry.id   79a14ecab50bf04c530c3dc49d7eee66
#
_cell.length_a   1.000
_cell.length_b   1.000
_cell.length_c   1.000
_cell.angle_alpha   90.00
_cell.angle_beta   90.00
_cell.angle_gamma   90.00
#
_symmetry.space_group_name_H-M   'P 1'
#
loop_
_entity.id
_entity.type
_entity.pdbx_description
1 polymer ?
#
loop_
_entity_poly.entity_id
_entity_poly.type
_entity_poly.pdbx_seq_one_letter_code
_entity_poly.pdbx_strand_id
1 'polypeptide(L)'
;RRDEALEWIRRRPQRSLRHMSAEDLADGLSVRDPLAGRQTSVEAAILTAMGDREAAQNLRWTAFEQTLSPEILREYIATLPDFDEFEALDRAFAHASNASSRHHALSLFMEWPRLDLAADLIVRNHDQWDGRQYYFLPPIAQTLEHEYSLAATVIYRALIDDILSRARSKAYGHAARYLA
;
A
#
# COMPACT_ATOMS: atom_id res chain seq x y z
N ARG A 1 20.14 -6.71 28.63
CA ARG A 1 20.46 -6.90 27.18
C ARG A 1 19.23 -6.74 26.28
N ARG A 2 18.00 -7.23 26.65
CA ARG A 2 16.79 -7.04 25.83
C ARG A 2 16.24 -5.63 25.94
N ASP A 3 16.22 -5.07 27.16
CA ASP A 3 15.82 -3.68 27.42
C ASP A 3 16.75 -2.70 26.69
N GLU A 4 18.05 -2.94 26.72
CA GLU A 4 19.05 -2.16 25.99
C GLU A 4 18.83 -2.22 24.47
N ALA A 5 18.42 -3.38 23.95
CA ALA A 5 18.10 -3.53 22.53
C ALA A 5 16.86 -2.73 22.11
N LEU A 6 15.82 -2.69 22.96
CA LEU A 6 14.64 -1.85 22.75
C LEU A 6 14.98 -0.37 22.76
N GLU A 7 15.77 0.07 23.75
CA GLU A 7 16.23 1.45 23.79
C GLU A 7 17.04 1.84 22.55
N TRP A 8 17.92 0.94 22.10
CA TRP A 8 18.76 1.19 20.94
C TRP A 8 17.92 1.33 19.65
N ILE A 9 16.92 0.46 19.44
CA ILE A 9 16.03 0.50 18.27
C ILE A 9 15.18 1.77 18.27
N ARG A 10 14.67 2.19 19.42
CA ARG A 10 13.83 3.40 19.57
C ARG A 10 14.63 4.70 19.42
N ARG A 11 15.93 4.69 19.75
CA ARG A 11 16.83 5.83 19.57
C ARG A 11 17.30 6.03 18.14
N ARG A 12 17.12 5.06 17.24
CA ARG A 12 17.51 5.24 15.85
C ARG A 12 16.65 6.34 15.25
N PRO A 13 17.26 7.45 14.75
CA PRO A 13 16.49 8.46 14.06
C PRO A 13 15.84 7.79 12.85
N GLN A 14 14.51 7.89 12.72
CA GLN A 14 13.85 7.61 11.47
C GLN A 14 14.57 8.46 10.43
N ARG A 15 15.27 7.82 9.50
CA ARG A 15 15.89 8.52 8.39
C ARG A 15 14.75 9.16 7.61
N SER A 16 14.55 10.43 7.88
CA SER A 16 13.61 11.25 7.10
C SER A 16 13.99 11.07 5.64
N LEU A 17 12.99 10.82 4.81
CA LEU A 17 13.07 10.73 3.34
C LEU A 17 13.50 12.08 2.72
N ARG A 18 14.56 12.69 3.22
CA ARG A 18 15.08 14.01 2.84
C ARG A 18 15.67 14.06 1.41
N HIS A 19 15.57 12.98 0.66
CA HIS A 19 16.16 12.88 -0.68
C HIS A 19 15.19 12.46 -1.77
N MET A 20 13.87 12.55 -1.53
CA MET A 20 12.92 12.47 -2.64
C MET A 20 12.90 13.83 -3.34
N SER A 21 13.15 13.83 -4.63
CA SER A 21 12.98 15.03 -5.45
C SER A 21 11.50 15.42 -5.50
N ALA A 22 11.22 16.70 -5.78
CA ALA A 22 9.85 17.14 -6.03
C ALA A 22 9.21 16.39 -7.22
N GLU A 23 10.03 15.89 -8.15
CA GLU A 23 9.62 15.03 -9.26
C GLU A 23 9.22 13.63 -8.80
N ASP A 24 9.97 13.00 -7.90
CA ASP A 24 9.63 11.68 -7.34
C ASP A 24 8.30 11.74 -6.58
N LEU A 25 8.07 12.81 -5.83
CA LEU A 25 6.79 13.06 -5.14
C LEU A 25 5.64 13.32 -6.12
N ALA A 26 5.92 14.06 -7.21
CA ALA A 26 4.95 14.33 -8.25
C ALA A 26 4.64 13.08 -9.09
N ASP A 27 5.60 12.18 -9.26
CA ASP A 27 5.44 10.90 -9.95
C ASP A 27 4.76 9.83 -9.08
N GLY A 28 4.33 10.20 -7.87
CA GLY A 28 3.56 9.31 -6.99
C GLY A 28 4.38 8.15 -6.43
N LEU A 29 5.71 8.22 -6.51
CA LEU A 29 6.61 7.29 -5.84
C LEU A 29 6.55 7.51 -4.33
N SER A 30 5.48 7.04 -3.71
CA SER A 30 5.44 6.83 -2.27
C SER A 30 6.41 5.69 -1.96
N VAL A 31 7.68 6.03 -1.74
CA VAL A 31 8.66 5.05 -1.28
C VAL A 31 8.27 4.69 0.15
N ARG A 32 7.64 3.52 0.31
CA ARG A 32 7.58 2.88 1.63
C ARG A 32 9.02 2.81 2.12
N ASP A 33 9.30 3.38 3.29
CA ASP A 33 10.61 3.21 3.90
C ASP A 33 10.78 1.74 4.31
N PRO A 34 11.55 0.93 3.56
CA PRO A 34 11.71 -0.49 3.88
C PRO A 34 12.40 -0.70 5.23
N LEU A 35 13.07 0.33 5.76
CA LEU A 35 13.72 0.29 7.06
C LEU A 35 12.72 0.50 8.20
N ALA A 36 11.67 1.31 8.00
CA ALA A 36 10.64 1.51 9.02
C ALA A 36 9.87 0.20 9.30
N GLY A 37 9.50 -0.55 8.27
CA GLY A 37 8.88 -1.87 8.42
C GLY A 37 9.79 -2.84 9.18
N ARG A 38 11.07 -2.94 8.80
CA ARG A 38 12.05 -3.78 9.50
C ARG A 38 12.26 -3.39 10.94
N GLN A 39 12.27 -2.10 11.26
CA GLN A 39 12.39 -1.62 12.63
C GLN A 39 11.20 -2.09 13.48
N THR A 40 9.98 -1.95 12.96
CA THR A 40 8.76 -2.45 13.62
C THR A 40 8.82 -3.95 13.86
N SER A 41 9.20 -4.74 12.86
CA SER A 41 9.32 -6.21 12.97
C SER A 41 10.33 -6.61 14.03
N VAL A 42 11.50 -5.96 14.08
CA VAL A 42 12.54 -6.24 15.10
C VAL A 42 12.07 -5.83 16.49
N GLU A 43 11.46 -4.66 16.65
CA GLU A 43 10.93 -4.20 17.94
C GLU A 43 9.84 -5.15 18.46
N ALA A 44 8.90 -5.56 17.60
CA ALA A 44 7.88 -6.53 17.95
C ALA A 44 8.44 -7.90 18.32
N ALA A 45 9.50 -8.36 17.65
CA ALA A 45 10.20 -9.60 17.99
C ALA A 45 10.88 -9.53 19.37
N ILE A 46 11.49 -8.39 19.73
CA ILE A 46 12.07 -8.17 21.03
C ILE A 46 11.00 -8.19 22.13
N LEU A 47 9.87 -7.48 21.94
CA LEU A 47 8.75 -7.49 22.88
C LEU A 47 8.19 -8.89 23.07
N THR A 48 8.01 -9.64 22.00
CA THR A 48 7.59 -11.06 22.07
C THR A 48 8.57 -11.90 22.88
N ALA A 49 9.89 -11.72 22.69
CA ALA A 49 10.92 -12.44 23.41
C ALA A 49 11.02 -12.03 24.89
N MET A 50 10.52 -10.85 25.25
CA MET A 50 10.37 -10.40 26.64
C MET A 50 9.11 -10.95 27.31
N GLY A 51 8.21 -11.59 26.56
CA GLY A 51 6.93 -12.11 27.04
C GLY A 51 5.75 -11.12 26.89
N ASP A 52 6.02 -9.92 26.41
CA ASP A 52 5.00 -8.89 26.20
C ASP A 52 4.40 -9.02 24.79
N ARG A 53 3.58 -10.07 24.63
CA ARG A 53 2.92 -10.37 23.36
C ARG A 53 1.87 -9.33 22.98
N GLU A 54 1.19 -8.77 23.98
CA GLU A 54 0.17 -7.75 23.75
C GLU A 54 0.80 -6.47 23.18
N ALA A 55 1.87 -5.97 23.77
CA ALA A 55 2.59 -4.82 23.26
C ALA A 55 3.14 -5.06 21.85
N ALA A 56 3.64 -6.27 21.56
CA ALA A 56 4.11 -6.63 20.23
C ALA A 56 2.98 -6.58 19.18
N GLN A 57 1.79 -7.09 19.54
CA GLN A 57 0.63 -7.07 18.65
C GLN A 57 0.09 -5.66 18.43
N ASN A 58 -0.02 -4.88 19.49
CA ASN A 58 -0.43 -3.48 19.39
C ASN A 58 0.53 -2.66 18.51
N LEU A 59 1.83 -2.91 18.63
CA LEU A 59 2.84 -2.26 17.79
C LEU A 59 2.65 -2.62 16.30
N ARG A 60 2.46 -3.91 15.96
CA ARG A 60 2.22 -4.35 14.58
C ARG A 60 0.94 -3.73 14.02
N TRP A 61 -0.12 -3.77 14.81
CA TRP A 61 -1.40 -3.21 14.37
C TRP A 61 -1.31 -1.70 14.10
N THR A 62 -0.74 -0.93 15.03
CA THR A 62 -0.55 0.52 14.87
C THR A 62 0.32 0.84 13.65
N ALA A 63 1.38 0.09 13.44
CA ALA A 63 2.24 0.26 12.27
C ALA A 63 1.52 -0.08 10.97
N PHE A 64 0.66 -1.12 10.97
CA PHE A 64 -0.19 -1.44 9.82
C PHE A 64 -1.18 -0.31 9.53
N GLU A 65 -1.87 0.21 10.53
CA GLU A 65 -2.83 1.33 10.33
C GLU A 65 -2.18 2.56 9.71
N GLN A 66 -0.91 2.82 10.02
CA GLN A 66 -0.16 3.97 9.49
C GLN A 66 0.38 3.73 8.08
N THR A 67 0.75 2.50 7.75
CA THR A 67 1.52 2.21 6.52
C THR A 67 0.76 1.40 5.49
N LEU A 68 -0.30 0.68 5.90
CA LEU A 68 -1.01 -0.34 5.13
C LEU A 68 -0.06 -1.39 4.52
N SER A 69 1.04 -1.72 5.25
CA SER A 69 2.03 -2.69 4.78
C SER A 69 1.46 -4.12 4.84
N PRO A 70 1.42 -4.84 3.69
CA PRO A 70 1.01 -6.24 3.67
C PRO A 70 1.93 -7.14 4.50
N GLU A 71 3.22 -6.83 4.58
CA GLU A 71 4.21 -7.59 5.36
C GLU A 71 3.90 -7.51 6.85
N ILE A 72 3.63 -6.29 7.36
CA ILE A 72 3.29 -6.08 8.78
C ILE A 72 1.95 -6.77 9.10
N LEU A 73 0.98 -6.72 8.18
CA LEU A 73 -0.30 -7.42 8.35
C LEU A 73 -0.11 -8.93 8.41
N ARG A 74 0.74 -9.51 7.54
CA ARG A 74 1.08 -10.94 7.60
C ARG A 74 1.73 -11.34 8.92
N GLU A 75 2.68 -10.53 9.42
CA GLU A 75 3.32 -10.76 10.72
C GLU A 75 2.31 -10.67 11.88
N TYR A 76 1.38 -9.72 11.80
CA TYR A 76 0.31 -9.56 12.80
C TYR A 76 -0.57 -10.80 12.85
N ILE A 77 -1.08 -11.24 11.70
CA ILE A 77 -1.99 -12.40 11.59
C ILE A 77 -1.30 -13.69 12.01
N ALA A 78 -0.04 -13.91 11.57
CA ALA A 78 0.72 -15.13 11.89
C ALA A 78 0.93 -15.37 13.40
N THR A 79 0.65 -14.38 14.24
CA THR A 79 0.80 -14.47 15.70
C THR A 79 -0.54 -14.42 16.45
N LEU A 80 -1.66 -14.39 15.71
CA LEU A 80 -3.01 -14.49 16.30
C LEU A 80 -3.35 -15.95 16.67
N PRO A 81 -4.26 -16.15 17.62
CA PRO A 81 -4.88 -17.45 17.84
C PRO A 81 -5.64 -17.94 16.61
N ASP A 82 -5.84 -19.26 16.52
CA ASP A 82 -6.63 -19.87 15.46
C ASP A 82 -8.03 -19.23 15.39
N PHE A 83 -8.50 -18.97 14.16
CA PHE A 83 -9.79 -18.34 13.82
C PHE A 83 -9.90 -16.83 13.99
N ASP A 84 -9.05 -16.17 14.78
CA ASP A 84 -9.07 -14.69 14.94
C ASP A 84 -8.57 -13.96 13.68
N GLU A 85 -7.93 -14.68 12.77
CA GLU A 85 -7.40 -14.13 11.51
C GLU A 85 -8.47 -13.54 10.60
N PHE A 86 -9.67 -14.15 10.56
CA PHE A 86 -10.75 -13.69 9.69
C PHE A 86 -11.27 -12.32 10.14
N GLU A 87 -11.54 -12.17 11.44
CA GLU A 87 -11.98 -10.88 11.99
C GLU A 87 -10.88 -9.80 11.84
N ALA A 88 -9.63 -10.18 12.06
CA ALA A 88 -8.49 -9.29 11.88
C ALA A 88 -8.34 -8.82 10.43
N LEU A 89 -8.52 -9.70 9.45
CA LEU A 89 -8.51 -9.35 8.03
C LEU A 89 -9.67 -8.44 7.65
N ASP A 90 -10.88 -8.73 8.10
CA ASP A 90 -12.04 -7.88 7.83
C ASP A 90 -11.84 -6.47 8.39
N ARG A 91 -11.32 -6.37 9.62
CA ARG A 91 -10.96 -5.09 10.23
C ARG A 91 -9.86 -4.37 9.44
N ALA A 92 -8.83 -5.08 8.99
CA ALA A 92 -7.73 -4.50 8.23
C ALA A 92 -8.20 -3.96 6.87
N PHE A 93 -9.03 -4.70 6.16
CA PHE A 93 -9.57 -4.27 4.87
C PHE A 93 -10.59 -3.12 5.01
N ALA A 94 -11.41 -3.14 6.04
CA ALA A 94 -12.29 -2.03 6.35
C ALA A 94 -11.50 -0.73 6.64
N HIS A 95 -10.42 -0.84 7.43
CA HIS A 95 -9.51 0.28 7.68
C HIS A 95 -8.87 0.79 6.38
N ALA A 96 -8.30 -0.11 5.57
CA ALA A 96 -7.65 0.25 4.31
C ALA A 96 -8.62 0.89 3.30
N SER A 97 -9.87 0.42 3.23
CA SER A 97 -10.91 0.98 2.34
C SER A 97 -11.26 2.43 2.66
N ASN A 98 -11.02 2.87 3.88
CA ASN A 98 -11.30 4.23 4.36
C ASN A 98 -10.03 5.07 4.58
N ALA A 99 -8.85 4.53 4.26
CA ALA A 99 -7.59 5.20 4.47
C ALA A 99 -7.40 6.39 3.50
N SER A 100 -6.70 7.42 3.97
CA SER A 100 -6.38 8.60 3.15
C SER A 100 -5.43 8.27 1.99
N SER A 101 -4.55 7.29 2.16
CA SER A 101 -3.62 6.85 1.13
C SER A 101 -4.23 5.76 0.24
N ARG A 102 -4.95 6.18 -0.79
CA ARG A 102 -5.57 5.27 -1.78
C ARG A 102 -4.58 4.36 -2.48
N HIS A 103 -3.37 4.85 -2.75
CA HIS A 103 -2.33 4.04 -3.41
C HIS A 103 -1.84 2.90 -2.52
N HIS A 104 -1.64 3.15 -1.23
CA HIS A 104 -1.26 2.09 -0.29
C HIS A 104 -2.39 1.08 -0.09
N ALA A 105 -3.64 1.56 -0.02
CA ALA A 105 -4.81 0.68 0.05
C ALA A 105 -4.95 -0.19 -1.21
N LEU A 106 -4.80 0.42 -2.40
CA LEU A 106 -4.84 -0.32 -3.66
C LEU A 106 -3.72 -1.36 -3.76
N SER A 107 -2.48 -0.99 -3.38
CA SER A 107 -1.36 -1.93 -3.28
C SER A 107 -1.67 -3.11 -2.36
N LEU A 108 -2.22 -2.82 -1.17
CA LEU A 108 -2.61 -3.87 -0.21
C LEU A 108 -3.61 -4.84 -0.83
N PHE A 109 -4.68 -4.32 -1.47
CA PHE A 109 -5.73 -5.15 -2.07
C PHE A 109 -5.21 -5.98 -3.24
N MET A 110 -4.28 -5.46 -4.03
CA MET A 110 -3.65 -6.21 -5.11
C MET A 110 -2.74 -7.33 -4.59
N GLU A 111 -1.98 -7.08 -3.53
CA GLU A 111 -1.10 -8.09 -2.91
C GLU A 111 -1.84 -9.15 -2.09
N TRP A 112 -3.05 -8.84 -1.62
CA TRP A 112 -3.92 -9.74 -0.85
C TRP A 112 -5.07 -10.32 -1.68
N PRO A 113 -4.93 -10.44 -2.97
CA PRO A 113 -5.89 -10.56 -4.07
C PRO A 113 -7.37 -10.29 -3.71
N ARG A 114 -7.63 -9.13 -3.09
CA ARG A 114 -8.97 -8.61 -2.86
C ARG A 114 -9.35 -7.67 -4.00
N LEU A 115 -9.47 -8.25 -5.20
CA LEU A 115 -9.76 -7.52 -6.43
C LEU A 115 -11.13 -6.83 -6.37
N ASP A 116 -12.07 -7.38 -5.61
CA ASP A 116 -13.37 -6.77 -5.30
C ASP A 116 -13.21 -5.41 -4.60
N LEU A 117 -12.38 -5.35 -3.57
CA LEU A 117 -12.11 -4.10 -2.83
C LEU A 117 -11.24 -3.12 -3.63
N ALA A 118 -10.30 -3.64 -4.42
CA ALA A 118 -9.51 -2.82 -5.34
C ALA A 118 -10.40 -2.12 -6.37
N ALA A 119 -11.31 -2.86 -7.00
CA ALA A 119 -12.23 -2.33 -8.00
C ALA A 119 -13.19 -1.30 -7.39
N ASP A 120 -13.76 -1.58 -6.21
CA ASP A 120 -14.63 -0.66 -5.50
C ASP A 120 -13.90 0.65 -5.12
N LEU A 121 -12.66 0.54 -4.61
CA LEU A 121 -11.82 1.70 -4.31
C LEU A 121 -11.57 2.56 -5.55
N ILE A 122 -11.26 1.93 -6.69
CA ILE A 122 -10.98 2.62 -7.95
C ILE A 122 -12.23 3.36 -8.44
N VAL A 123 -13.37 2.70 -8.47
CA VAL A 123 -14.62 3.29 -8.97
C VAL A 123 -15.12 4.42 -8.06
N ARG A 124 -15.08 4.26 -6.75
CA ARG A 124 -15.47 5.31 -5.81
C ARG A 124 -14.62 6.58 -5.92
N ASN A 125 -13.37 6.44 -6.33
CA ASN A 125 -12.43 7.56 -6.47
C ASN A 125 -12.06 7.82 -7.94
N HIS A 126 -13.00 7.64 -8.86
CA HIS A 126 -12.80 7.64 -10.31
C HIS A 126 -12.13 8.90 -10.89
N ASP A 127 -12.23 10.02 -10.22
CA ASP A 127 -11.69 11.33 -10.62
C ASP A 127 -10.35 11.68 -9.95
N GLN A 128 -9.84 10.81 -9.08
CA GLN A 128 -8.69 11.11 -8.22
C GLN A 128 -7.43 10.27 -8.56
N TRP A 129 -7.47 9.51 -9.65
CA TRP A 129 -6.32 8.72 -10.10
C TRP A 129 -5.42 9.57 -10.99
N ASP A 130 -4.14 9.63 -10.61
CA ASP A 130 -3.14 10.39 -11.36
C ASP A 130 -2.55 9.54 -12.48
N GLY A 131 -2.89 9.88 -13.73
CA GLY A 131 -2.40 9.19 -14.94
C GLY A 131 -0.89 9.26 -15.15
N ARG A 132 -0.13 9.99 -14.32
CA ARG A 132 1.34 10.01 -14.34
C ARG A 132 1.96 8.73 -13.79
N GLN A 133 1.19 7.87 -13.14
CA GLN A 133 1.68 6.67 -12.48
C GLN A 133 1.81 5.48 -13.44
N TYR A 134 2.64 5.64 -14.46
CA TYR A 134 2.80 4.67 -15.57
C TYR A 134 3.35 3.31 -15.15
N TYR A 135 4.00 3.20 -14.00
CA TYR A 135 4.54 1.93 -13.49
C TYR A 135 3.57 1.22 -12.56
N PHE A 136 2.64 1.95 -11.96
CA PHE A 136 1.73 1.44 -10.97
C PHE A 136 0.35 1.09 -11.53
N LEU A 137 -0.26 2.00 -12.28
CA LEU A 137 -1.65 1.84 -12.71
C LEU A 137 -1.86 0.81 -13.84
N PRO A 138 -1.03 0.73 -14.91
CA PRO A 138 -1.29 -0.18 -16.00
C PRO A 138 -1.37 -1.65 -15.61
N PRO A 139 -0.44 -2.22 -14.80
CA PRO A 139 -0.56 -3.63 -14.41
C PRO A 139 -1.80 -3.91 -13.55
N ILE A 140 -2.26 -2.94 -12.76
CA ILE A 140 -3.50 -3.06 -11.98
C ILE A 140 -4.71 -3.13 -12.92
N ALA A 141 -4.79 -2.22 -13.91
CA ALA A 141 -5.87 -2.22 -14.90
C ALA A 141 -5.92 -3.55 -15.65
N GLN A 142 -4.78 -4.07 -16.12
CA GLN A 142 -4.69 -5.36 -16.79
C GLN A 142 -5.19 -6.53 -15.93
N THR A 143 -4.88 -6.52 -14.64
CA THR A 143 -5.37 -7.55 -13.71
C THR A 143 -6.89 -7.50 -13.54
N LEU A 144 -7.48 -6.30 -13.62
CA LEU A 144 -8.92 -6.07 -13.40
C LEU A 144 -9.77 -6.19 -14.67
N GLU A 145 -9.18 -6.18 -15.87
CA GLU A 145 -9.90 -6.08 -17.15
C GLU A 145 -11.05 -7.09 -17.29
N HIS A 146 -10.84 -8.33 -16.92
CA HIS A 146 -11.79 -9.41 -17.17
C HIS A 146 -12.99 -9.42 -16.22
N GLU A 147 -12.74 -9.23 -14.93
CA GLU A 147 -13.78 -9.36 -13.91
C GLU A 147 -14.33 -7.99 -13.46
N TYR A 148 -13.50 -6.95 -13.53
CA TYR A 148 -13.82 -5.61 -13.03
C TYR A 148 -13.58 -4.53 -14.11
N SER A 149 -14.13 -4.74 -15.29
CA SER A 149 -13.90 -3.91 -16.48
C SER A 149 -14.16 -2.41 -16.26
N LEU A 150 -15.15 -2.05 -15.43
CA LEU A 150 -15.40 -0.66 -15.08
C LEU A 150 -14.21 -0.02 -14.34
N ALA A 151 -13.64 -0.72 -13.38
CA ALA A 151 -12.47 -0.23 -12.65
C ALA A 151 -11.25 -0.09 -13.57
N ALA A 152 -11.01 -1.07 -14.44
CA ALA A 152 -9.95 -1.00 -15.45
C ALA A 152 -10.16 0.21 -16.38
N THR A 153 -11.38 0.45 -16.84
CA THR A 153 -11.74 1.61 -17.69
C THR A 153 -11.43 2.94 -16.98
N VAL A 154 -11.75 3.06 -15.70
CA VAL A 154 -11.43 4.26 -14.91
C VAL A 154 -9.92 4.53 -14.91
N ILE A 155 -9.11 3.50 -14.68
CA ILE A 155 -7.65 3.63 -14.70
C ILE A 155 -7.13 4.00 -16.10
N TYR A 156 -7.58 3.28 -17.14
CA TYR A 156 -7.15 3.58 -18.51
C TYR A 156 -7.52 4.99 -18.93
N ARG A 157 -8.71 5.46 -18.56
CA ARG A 157 -9.13 6.85 -18.82
C ARG A 157 -8.14 7.84 -18.17
N ALA A 158 -7.78 7.66 -16.90
CA ALA A 158 -6.83 8.55 -16.23
C ALA A 158 -5.46 8.58 -16.94
N LEU A 159 -4.96 7.42 -17.40
CA LEU A 159 -3.71 7.31 -18.16
C LEU A 159 -3.81 8.01 -19.53
N ILE A 160 -4.92 7.84 -20.25
CA ILE A 160 -5.15 8.46 -21.54
C ILE A 160 -5.25 9.99 -21.39
N ASP A 161 -6.01 10.46 -20.42
CA ASP A 161 -6.20 11.88 -20.14
C ASP A 161 -4.85 12.58 -19.85
N ASP A 162 -3.93 11.94 -19.10
CA ASP A 162 -2.59 12.48 -18.87
C ASP A 162 -1.75 12.52 -20.16
N ILE A 163 -1.77 11.46 -20.96
CA ILE A 163 -1.02 11.39 -22.22
C ILE A 163 -1.47 12.50 -23.19
N LEU A 164 -2.77 12.68 -23.32
CA LEU A 164 -3.36 13.65 -24.26
C LEU A 164 -3.17 15.09 -23.77
N SER A 165 -3.47 15.37 -22.49
CA SER A 165 -3.36 16.72 -21.92
C SER A 165 -1.95 17.29 -21.99
N ARG A 166 -0.93 16.42 -21.92
CA ARG A 166 0.48 16.81 -22.01
C ARG A 166 1.08 16.70 -23.41
N ALA A 167 0.27 16.37 -24.42
CA ALA A 167 0.71 16.20 -25.81
C ALA A 167 1.94 15.28 -25.94
N ARG A 168 2.01 14.20 -25.16
CA ARG A 168 3.13 13.26 -25.17
C ARG A 168 3.07 12.35 -26.40
N SER A 169 3.44 12.86 -27.57
CA SER A 169 3.33 12.15 -28.85
C SER A 169 4.01 10.77 -28.85
N LYS A 170 5.13 10.61 -28.15
CA LYS A 170 5.81 9.31 -27.99
C LYS A 170 4.98 8.27 -27.24
N ALA A 171 4.00 8.70 -26.43
CA ALA A 171 3.13 7.82 -25.65
C ALA A 171 1.77 7.55 -26.32
N TYR A 172 1.47 8.14 -27.48
CA TYR A 172 0.17 7.92 -28.16
C TYR A 172 -0.08 6.45 -28.52
N GLY A 173 0.97 5.67 -28.80
CA GLY A 173 0.85 4.23 -29.00
C GLY A 173 0.37 3.48 -27.74
N HIS A 174 0.65 3.98 -26.53
CA HIS A 174 0.11 3.45 -25.30
C HIS A 174 -1.36 3.83 -25.14
N ALA A 175 -1.71 5.11 -25.39
CA ALA A 175 -3.09 5.56 -25.33
C ALA A 175 -4.00 4.77 -26.29
N ALA A 176 -3.52 4.48 -27.51
CA ALA A 176 -4.27 3.67 -28.46
C ALA A 176 -4.51 2.23 -27.96
N ARG A 177 -3.56 1.63 -27.26
CA ARG A 177 -3.73 0.29 -26.66
C ARG A 177 -4.69 0.27 -25.49
N TYR A 178 -4.80 1.36 -24.74
CA TYR A 178 -5.75 1.49 -23.62
C TYR A 178 -7.20 1.71 -24.08
N LEU A 179 -7.40 2.04 -25.37
CA LEU A 179 -8.71 2.21 -25.99
C LEU A 179 -9.24 0.92 -26.66
N ALA A 180 -8.36 -0.04 -26.93
CA ALA A 180 -8.70 -1.31 -27.59
C ALA A 180 -9.27 -2.32 -26.61
#